data_ed6968ee10d6765306eec53771562402
#
_entry.id   ed6968ee10d6765306eec53771562402
#
_cell.length_a   1.000
_cell.length_b   1.000
_cell.length_c   1.000
_cell.angle_alpha   90.00
_cell.angle_beta   90.00
_cell.angle_gamma   90.00
#
_symmetry.space_group_name_H-M   'P 1'
#
loop_
_entity.id
_entity.type
_entity.pdbx_description
1 polymer ?
#
loop_
_entity_poly.entity_id
_entity_poly.type
_entity_poly.pdbx_seq_one_letter_code
_entity_poly.pdbx_strand_id
1 'polypeptide(L)'
;MFVKKRIISSLAAIAFMGCSAMAFSHGWVESPPSRQQHCGVDVKPDNPASDKCDEPFANYLAAGGQSSHWYNFMSVVAHHEGRKVVKDTTRVCGFDGETFNPAPYDTAADWPTTPFNSGTQTFVWDINYGPHFSDTEELVLYITKPGFSYDASRELNWGDFEAEPFCDEQIVPGDFSTNPNMSADTSQGHLNVTCNVPSRAGRHVIFAEWGRNEHTYERFFSCIDVTFGGDNSSSSSSSS
;
A
#
# COMPACT_ATOMS: atom_id res chain seq x y z
N MET A 1 -3.04 38.51 73.18
CA MET A 1 -3.24 37.13 72.78
C MET A 1 -3.48 37.14 71.24
N PHE A 2 -2.43 36.99 70.44
CA PHE A 2 -2.54 37.09 68.97
C PHE A 2 -2.60 35.71 68.35
N VAL A 3 -3.73 35.37 67.72
CA VAL A 3 -3.91 34.15 66.99
C VAL A 3 -3.43 34.30 65.53
N LYS A 4 -2.34 33.64 65.20
CA LYS A 4 -1.82 33.56 63.80
C LYS A 4 -2.67 32.57 62.98
N LYS A 5 -3.43 33.10 62.03
CA LYS A 5 -4.08 32.28 60.99
C LYS A 5 -3.01 31.77 60.00
N ARG A 6 -2.83 30.46 59.87
CA ARG A 6 -2.06 29.81 58.83
C ARG A 6 -2.96 29.65 57.61
N ILE A 7 -2.53 30.27 56.50
CA ILE A 7 -3.16 30.06 55.20
C ILE A 7 -2.45 28.85 54.59
N ILE A 8 -3.20 27.78 54.39
CA ILE A 8 -2.73 26.59 53.66
C ILE A 8 -3.07 26.82 52.17
N SER A 9 -2.06 27.10 51.37
CA SER A 9 -2.19 27.18 49.93
C SER A 9 -2.16 25.78 49.36
N SER A 10 -3.31 25.25 48.96
CA SER A 10 -3.41 24.01 48.22
C SER A 10 -3.00 24.26 46.74
N LEU A 11 -1.82 23.82 46.35
CA LEU A 11 -1.46 23.70 44.93
C LEU A 11 -2.23 22.52 44.32
N ALA A 12 -3.21 22.81 43.51
CA ALA A 12 -3.85 21.82 42.65
C ALA A 12 -2.90 21.54 41.46
N ALA A 13 -2.27 20.40 41.50
CA ALA A 13 -1.52 19.88 40.33
C ALA A 13 -2.55 19.40 39.29
N ILE A 14 -2.72 20.20 38.22
CA ILE A 14 -3.49 19.78 37.05
C ILE A 14 -2.58 18.80 36.27
N ALA A 15 -2.86 17.50 36.40
CA ALA A 15 -2.29 16.49 35.54
C ALA A 15 -2.89 16.65 34.14
N PHE A 16 -2.13 17.21 33.20
CA PHE A 16 -2.44 17.11 31.79
C PHE A 16 -2.30 15.63 31.40
N MET A 17 -3.40 14.91 31.37
CA MET A 17 -3.49 13.66 30.61
C MET A 17 -3.39 14.05 29.14
N GLY A 18 -2.17 13.97 28.58
CA GLY A 18 -1.95 14.03 27.17
C GLY A 18 -2.69 12.86 26.53
N CYS A 19 -3.87 13.14 25.96
CA CYS A 19 -4.51 12.21 25.04
C CYS A 19 -3.60 12.16 23.82
N SER A 20 -2.75 11.14 23.74
CA SER A 20 -2.03 10.83 22.50
C SER A 20 -3.12 10.52 21.48
N ALA A 21 -3.46 11.47 20.63
CA ALA A 21 -4.24 11.21 19.44
C ALA A 21 -3.43 10.15 18.68
N MET A 22 -3.96 8.93 18.58
CA MET A 22 -3.43 7.96 17.64
C MET A 22 -3.61 8.59 16.26
N ALA A 23 -2.53 9.09 15.72
CA ALA A 23 -2.50 9.54 14.34
C ALA A 23 -2.59 8.26 13.50
N PHE A 24 -3.77 7.98 12.97
CA PHE A 24 -3.94 6.93 11.99
C PHE A 24 -3.21 7.38 10.73
N SER A 25 -2.19 6.63 10.36
CA SER A 25 -1.53 6.74 9.08
C SER A 25 -2.41 6.10 8.02
N HIS A 26 -2.35 6.60 6.81
CA HIS A 26 -3.08 6.06 5.67
C HIS A 26 -2.23 6.20 4.43
N GLY A 27 -2.25 5.19 3.56
CA GLY A 27 -1.50 5.26 2.31
C GLY A 27 -1.83 4.13 1.36
N TRP A 28 -1.65 4.42 0.07
CA TRP A 28 -1.78 3.45 -1.03
C TRP A 28 -0.87 3.86 -2.19
N VAL A 29 -0.59 2.93 -3.10
CA VAL A 29 0.14 3.29 -4.31
C VAL A 29 -0.82 3.97 -5.30
N GLU A 30 -0.54 5.25 -5.59
CA GLU A 30 -1.25 6.05 -6.56
C GLU A 30 -0.76 5.77 -8.00
N SER A 31 0.57 5.68 -8.18
CA SER A 31 1.17 5.50 -9.51
C SER A 31 2.32 4.49 -9.49
N PRO A 32 2.31 3.48 -10.38
CA PRO A 32 1.19 3.09 -11.25
C PRO A 32 -0.02 2.73 -10.39
N PRO A 33 -1.26 2.95 -10.89
CA PRO A 33 -2.44 2.86 -10.06
C PRO A 33 -2.65 1.45 -9.50
N SER A 34 -2.79 1.37 -8.18
CA SER A 34 -3.12 0.15 -7.44
C SER A 34 -4.62 -0.18 -7.55
N ARG A 35 -5.02 -1.34 -7.01
CA ARG A 35 -6.43 -1.70 -6.85
C ARG A 35 -7.20 -0.63 -6.06
N GLN A 36 -6.57 -0.08 -5.01
CA GLN A 36 -7.12 1.01 -4.22
C GLN A 36 -7.29 2.29 -5.05
N GLN A 37 -6.28 2.64 -5.87
CA GLN A 37 -6.38 3.80 -6.74
C GLN A 37 -7.50 3.63 -7.77
N HIS A 38 -7.49 2.53 -8.51
CA HIS A 38 -8.50 2.27 -9.55
C HIS A 38 -9.92 2.19 -9.00
N CYS A 39 -10.12 1.41 -7.93
CA CYS A 39 -11.46 1.03 -7.47
C CYS A 39 -11.85 1.62 -6.11
N GLY A 40 -11.02 2.47 -5.53
CA GLY A 40 -11.31 3.19 -4.29
C GLY A 40 -11.30 4.71 -4.48
N VAL A 41 -10.43 5.22 -5.36
CA VAL A 41 -10.26 6.64 -5.64
C VAL A 41 -10.91 7.04 -6.96
N ASP A 42 -10.42 6.48 -8.09
CA ASP A 42 -10.84 6.88 -9.44
C ASP A 42 -12.28 6.47 -9.75
N VAL A 43 -12.63 5.26 -9.36
CA VAL A 43 -13.98 4.70 -9.54
C VAL A 43 -14.46 4.17 -8.21
N LYS A 44 -15.69 4.52 -7.86
CA LYS A 44 -16.34 4.01 -6.64
C LYS A 44 -17.49 3.10 -7.02
N PRO A 45 -17.75 2.06 -6.21
CA PRO A 45 -18.79 1.07 -6.53
C PRO A 45 -20.20 1.64 -6.73
N ASP A 46 -20.51 2.76 -6.08
CA ASP A 46 -21.79 3.48 -6.20
C ASP A 46 -21.81 4.55 -7.29
N ASN A 47 -20.70 4.72 -8.02
CA ASN A 47 -20.62 5.61 -9.17
C ASN A 47 -20.24 4.81 -10.42
N PRO A 48 -21.22 4.25 -11.14
CA PRO A 48 -21.01 3.32 -12.25
C PRO A 48 -20.47 3.99 -13.53
N ALA A 49 -19.80 5.13 -13.42
CA ALA A 49 -19.18 5.80 -14.56
C ALA A 49 -18.10 4.94 -15.26
N SER A 50 -17.70 3.82 -14.65
CA SER A 50 -16.89 2.79 -15.28
C SER A 50 -17.22 1.43 -14.67
N ASP A 51 -17.50 0.48 -15.52
CA ASP A 51 -17.76 -0.93 -15.24
C ASP A 51 -16.53 -1.74 -14.78
N LYS A 52 -15.34 -1.10 -14.74
CA LYS A 52 -14.06 -1.78 -14.42
C LYS A 52 -13.97 -2.35 -13.01
N CYS A 53 -14.72 -1.82 -12.06
CA CYS A 53 -14.69 -2.22 -10.66
C CYS A 53 -15.98 -2.91 -10.19
N ASP A 54 -16.95 -3.10 -11.09
CA ASP A 54 -18.25 -3.69 -10.74
C ASP A 54 -18.11 -5.16 -10.34
N GLU A 55 -17.33 -5.94 -11.08
CA GLU A 55 -17.10 -7.34 -10.76
C GLU A 55 -16.37 -7.53 -9.43
N PRO A 56 -15.20 -6.91 -9.17
CA PRO A 56 -14.54 -6.98 -7.88
C PRO A 56 -15.47 -6.61 -6.72
N PHE A 57 -16.25 -5.54 -6.86
CA PHE A 57 -17.16 -5.10 -5.83
C PHE A 57 -18.30 -6.08 -5.58
N ALA A 58 -18.93 -6.57 -6.64
CA ALA A 58 -20.02 -7.57 -6.54
C ALA A 58 -19.53 -8.88 -5.89
N ASN A 59 -18.35 -9.37 -6.29
CA ASN A 59 -17.73 -10.55 -5.72
C ASN A 59 -17.40 -10.36 -4.23
N TYR A 60 -16.90 -9.18 -3.88
CA TYR A 60 -16.61 -8.84 -2.48
C TYR A 60 -17.87 -8.87 -1.60
N LEU A 61 -18.96 -8.25 -2.06
CA LEU A 61 -20.23 -8.28 -1.33
C LEU A 61 -20.79 -9.71 -1.22
N ALA A 62 -20.69 -10.50 -2.30
CA ALA A 62 -21.12 -11.89 -2.31
C ALA A 62 -20.33 -12.77 -1.33
N ALA A 63 -19.06 -12.45 -1.08
CA ALA A 63 -18.22 -13.08 -0.07
C ALA A 63 -18.52 -12.63 1.37
N GLY A 64 -19.51 -11.76 1.59
CA GLY A 64 -19.91 -11.25 2.91
C GLY A 64 -19.18 -9.96 3.31
N GLY A 65 -18.49 -9.31 2.38
CA GLY A 65 -17.86 -8.02 2.59
C GLY A 65 -18.87 -6.89 2.80
N GLN A 66 -18.39 -5.78 3.37
CA GLN A 66 -19.21 -4.60 3.63
C GLN A 66 -18.73 -3.44 2.75
N SER A 67 -19.64 -2.70 2.14
CA SER A 67 -19.32 -1.56 1.28
C SER A 67 -18.46 -0.50 2.00
N SER A 68 -18.68 -0.30 3.29
CA SER A 68 -17.88 0.63 4.12
C SER A 68 -16.39 0.27 4.16
N HIS A 69 -16.05 -1.02 4.12
CA HIS A 69 -14.64 -1.46 4.07
C HIS A 69 -13.98 -1.08 2.75
N TRP A 70 -14.72 -1.19 1.65
CA TRP A 70 -14.23 -0.80 0.33
C TRP A 70 -13.85 0.68 0.27
N TYR A 71 -14.66 1.55 0.88
CA TYR A 71 -14.42 2.99 0.94
C TYR A 71 -13.27 3.39 1.87
N ASN A 72 -12.78 2.48 2.71
CA ASN A 72 -11.59 2.67 3.52
C ASN A 72 -10.32 2.16 2.82
N PHE A 73 -10.20 2.40 1.52
CA PHE A 73 -9.12 1.93 0.66
C PHE A 73 -7.72 2.31 1.15
N MET A 74 -7.60 3.41 1.87
CA MET A 74 -6.34 3.93 2.41
C MET A 74 -5.86 3.19 3.67
N SER A 75 -6.71 2.34 4.28
CA SER A 75 -6.45 1.69 5.57
C SER A 75 -6.15 0.18 5.42
N VAL A 76 -5.54 -0.23 4.33
CA VAL A 76 -5.04 -1.61 4.17
C VAL A 76 -3.71 -1.70 4.90
N VAL A 77 -3.76 -2.08 6.16
CA VAL A 77 -2.65 -2.00 7.11
C VAL A 77 -2.59 -3.24 7.99
N ALA A 78 -1.38 -3.61 8.40
CA ALA A 78 -1.12 -4.55 9.48
C ALA A 78 -0.01 -4.01 10.40
N HIS A 79 0.10 -4.57 11.60
CA HIS A 79 1.10 -4.17 12.59
C HIS A 79 2.08 -5.32 12.80
N HIS A 80 3.28 -5.19 12.25
CA HIS A 80 4.35 -6.18 12.37
C HIS A 80 5.64 -5.54 12.83
N GLU A 81 6.14 -5.98 13.98
CA GLU A 81 7.41 -5.53 14.53
C GLU A 81 8.59 -5.95 13.65
N GLY A 82 9.48 -5.01 13.42
CA GLY A 82 10.71 -5.22 12.68
C GLY A 82 10.54 -5.20 11.16
N ARG A 83 11.67 -5.10 10.47
CA ARG A 83 11.77 -5.00 9.04
C ARG A 83 11.63 -6.35 8.36
N LYS A 84 10.41 -6.73 8.04
CA LYS A 84 10.14 -8.01 7.38
C LYS A 84 8.76 -8.05 6.76
N VAL A 85 8.70 -8.33 5.46
CA VAL A 85 7.44 -8.72 4.83
C VAL A 85 7.05 -10.09 5.36
N VAL A 86 5.89 -10.17 6.00
CA VAL A 86 5.37 -11.41 6.57
C VAL A 86 4.61 -12.16 5.48
N LYS A 87 5.14 -13.33 5.08
CA LYS A 87 4.58 -14.18 4.02
C LYS A 87 3.89 -15.44 4.54
N ASP A 88 3.49 -15.44 5.80
CA ASP A 88 2.77 -16.55 6.43
C ASP A 88 1.24 -16.42 6.31
N THR A 89 0.78 -15.30 5.76
CA THR A 89 -0.61 -15.05 5.45
C THR A 89 -1.05 -15.78 4.18
N THR A 90 -2.31 -16.14 4.08
CA THR A 90 -2.89 -16.74 2.87
C THR A 90 -3.27 -15.70 1.82
N ARG A 91 -3.40 -14.44 2.23
CA ARG A 91 -3.82 -13.31 1.41
C ARG A 91 -2.68 -12.33 1.24
N VAL A 92 -2.65 -11.66 0.09
CA VAL A 92 -1.53 -10.78 -0.26
C VAL A 92 -1.95 -9.32 -0.25
N CYS A 93 -3.01 -8.96 -0.99
CA CYS A 93 -3.35 -7.57 -1.26
C CYS A 93 -4.12 -6.89 -0.14
N GLY A 94 -4.74 -7.63 0.76
CA GLY A 94 -5.42 -7.15 1.96
C GLY A 94 -4.77 -7.63 3.24
N PHE A 95 -3.70 -8.38 3.11
CA PHE A 95 -2.82 -8.85 4.18
C PHE A 95 -3.57 -9.50 5.36
N ASP A 96 -4.30 -10.59 5.07
CA ASP A 96 -5.08 -11.39 6.03
C ASP A 96 -6.22 -10.66 6.74
N GLY A 97 -6.53 -9.45 6.34
CA GLY A 97 -7.68 -8.75 6.87
C GLY A 97 -7.54 -8.33 8.33
N GLU A 98 -6.35 -7.93 8.77
CA GLU A 98 -6.20 -7.35 10.10
C GLU A 98 -7.17 -6.17 10.27
N THR A 99 -7.26 -5.31 9.24
CA THR A 99 -8.21 -4.21 9.23
C THR A 99 -9.61 -4.65 8.79
N PHE A 100 -9.68 -5.51 7.75
CA PHE A 100 -10.94 -5.92 7.13
C PHE A 100 -10.97 -7.43 6.88
N ASN A 101 -12.05 -8.10 7.31
CA ASN A 101 -12.25 -9.51 7.05
C ASN A 101 -13.70 -9.75 6.53
N PRO A 102 -13.89 -10.15 5.26
CA PRO A 102 -12.87 -10.32 4.22
C PRO A 102 -12.21 -8.98 3.82
N ALA A 103 -10.99 -9.06 3.27
CA ALA A 103 -10.27 -7.89 2.79
C ALA A 103 -10.72 -7.53 1.36
N PRO A 104 -11.13 -6.28 1.09
CA PRO A 104 -11.75 -5.94 -0.20
C PRO A 104 -10.82 -6.14 -1.39
N TYR A 105 -9.54 -5.78 -1.26
CA TYR A 105 -8.58 -5.79 -2.36
C TYR A 105 -7.89 -7.15 -2.60
N ASP A 106 -8.22 -8.17 -1.80
CA ASP A 106 -7.88 -9.59 -2.06
C ASP A 106 -8.92 -10.33 -2.88
N THR A 107 -10.09 -9.76 -3.07
CA THR A 107 -11.21 -10.40 -3.77
C THR A 107 -10.79 -11.02 -5.10
N ALA A 108 -11.20 -12.28 -5.33
CA ALA A 108 -11.04 -12.94 -6.63
C ALA A 108 -11.92 -12.25 -7.67
N ALA A 109 -11.30 -11.64 -8.68
CA ALA A 109 -11.99 -10.89 -9.72
C ALA A 109 -11.05 -10.54 -10.88
N ASP A 110 -11.59 -10.09 -12.00
CA ASP A 110 -10.82 -9.48 -13.08
C ASP A 110 -10.54 -8.01 -12.79
N TRP A 111 -9.49 -7.75 -12.01
CA TRP A 111 -9.09 -6.38 -11.65
C TRP A 111 -8.60 -5.60 -12.86
N PRO A 112 -8.87 -4.27 -12.93
CA PRO A 112 -8.33 -3.41 -13.98
C PRO A 112 -6.80 -3.43 -13.99
N THR A 113 -6.22 -3.45 -15.18
CA THR A 113 -4.77 -3.46 -15.38
C THR A 113 -4.27 -2.17 -15.99
N THR A 114 -3.01 -1.83 -15.69
CA THR A 114 -2.31 -0.69 -16.29
C THR A 114 -1.19 -1.19 -17.21
N PRO A 115 -1.06 -0.67 -18.47
CA PRO A 115 0.12 -0.92 -19.29
C PRO A 115 1.39 -0.51 -18.56
N PHE A 116 2.41 -1.39 -18.55
CA PHE A 116 3.61 -1.18 -17.77
C PHE A 116 4.87 -1.66 -18.50
N ASN A 117 6.02 -1.11 -18.11
CA ASN A 117 7.30 -1.45 -18.70
C ASN A 117 8.28 -2.00 -17.66
N SER A 118 9.16 -2.90 -18.11
CA SER A 118 10.34 -3.32 -17.35
C SER A 118 11.40 -2.21 -17.31
N GLY A 119 12.42 -2.37 -16.47
CA GLY A 119 13.49 -1.40 -16.28
C GLY A 119 13.16 -0.39 -15.18
N THR A 120 13.82 0.76 -15.22
CA THR A 120 13.69 1.79 -14.18
C THR A 120 12.30 2.41 -14.17
N GLN A 121 11.59 2.26 -13.08
CA GLN A 121 10.24 2.80 -12.86
C GLN A 121 10.17 3.47 -11.49
N THR A 122 9.34 4.50 -11.36
CA THR A 122 9.05 5.14 -10.08
C THR A 122 7.65 4.78 -9.62
N PHE A 123 7.54 4.37 -8.36
CA PHE A 123 6.27 4.10 -7.68
C PHE A 123 5.99 5.26 -6.72
N VAL A 124 4.75 5.75 -6.74
CA VAL A 124 4.31 6.88 -5.93
C VAL A 124 3.26 6.41 -4.94
N TRP A 125 3.52 6.58 -3.66
CA TRP A 125 2.56 6.39 -2.59
C TRP A 125 1.89 7.72 -2.25
N ASP A 126 0.58 7.76 -2.23
CA ASP A 126 -0.18 8.86 -1.63
C ASP A 126 -0.38 8.58 -0.13
N ILE A 127 0.14 9.49 0.71
CA ILE A 127 0.05 9.43 2.17
C ILE A 127 -0.59 10.69 2.76
N ASN A 128 -1.38 11.42 1.97
CA ASN A 128 -1.97 12.70 2.37
C ASN A 128 -2.88 12.61 3.60
N TYR A 129 -3.46 11.45 3.87
CA TYR A 129 -4.38 11.23 5.00
C TYR A 129 -3.67 10.84 6.30
N GLY A 130 -2.57 11.42 6.59
CA GLY A 130 -1.71 11.18 7.73
C GLY A 130 -0.26 11.06 7.28
N PRO A 131 0.35 12.16 6.80
CA PRO A 131 1.68 12.12 6.24
C PRO A 131 2.71 11.83 7.33
N HIS A 132 3.32 10.65 7.26
CA HIS A 132 4.35 10.18 8.18
C HIS A 132 5.72 10.13 7.51
N PHE A 133 6.15 11.26 6.97
CA PHE A 133 7.47 11.39 6.35
C PHE A 133 8.60 11.17 7.35
N SER A 134 8.42 11.64 8.59
CA SER A 134 9.48 11.65 9.62
C SER A 134 9.80 10.26 10.20
N ASP A 135 8.92 9.30 10.02
CA ASP A 135 9.06 7.94 10.55
C ASP A 135 8.87 6.86 9.47
N THR A 136 8.88 7.26 8.19
CA THR A 136 9.03 6.34 7.06
C THR A 136 10.41 5.70 7.09
N GLU A 137 10.48 4.39 6.89
CA GLU A 137 11.71 3.61 6.96
C GLU A 137 12.00 2.78 5.73
N GLU A 138 10.97 2.23 5.09
CA GLU A 138 11.18 1.35 3.92
C GLU A 138 10.02 1.36 2.93
N LEU A 139 10.37 1.03 1.70
CA LEU A 139 9.44 0.68 0.63
C LEU A 139 9.94 -0.63 -0.02
N VAL A 140 9.09 -1.66 0.00
CA VAL A 140 9.44 -3.01 -0.48
C VAL A 140 8.43 -3.46 -1.52
N LEU A 141 8.92 -3.96 -2.67
CA LEU A 141 8.05 -4.41 -3.75
C LEU A 141 8.42 -5.80 -4.24
N TYR A 142 7.39 -6.63 -4.41
CA TYR A 142 7.47 -7.96 -5.01
C TYR A 142 6.67 -7.99 -6.30
N ILE A 143 7.04 -8.89 -7.21
CA ILE A 143 6.29 -9.12 -8.44
C ILE A 143 6.00 -10.61 -8.60
N THR A 144 4.92 -10.95 -9.26
CA THR A 144 4.60 -12.35 -9.60
C THR A 144 5.67 -12.98 -10.49
N LYS A 145 5.84 -14.31 -10.36
CA LYS A 145 6.87 -15.11 -11.06
C LYS A 145 6.76 -14.99 -12.57
N PRO A 146 7.86 -15.20 -13.33
CA PRO A 146 7.84 -15.12 -14.79
C PRO A 146 6.78 -15.99 -15.47
N GLY A 147 6.51 -17.18 -14.91
CA GLY A 147 5.49 -18.11 -15.44
C GLY A 147 4.09 -17.91 -14.84
N PHE A 148 3.85 -16.81 -14.15
CA PHE A 148 2.54 -16.52 -13.55
C PHE A 148 1.46 -16.40 -14.63
N SER A 149 0.30 -17.02 -14.36
CA SER A 149 -0.91 -16.86 -15.16
C SER A 149 -2.02 -16.38 -14.24
N TYR A 150 -2.54 -15.19 -14.54
CA TYR A 150 -3.60 -14.60 -13.73
C TYR A 150 -4.88 -15.42 -13.86
N ASP A 151 -5.49 -15.72 -12.72
CA ASP A 151 -6.76 -16.44 -12.62
C ASP A 151 -7.73 -15.59 -11.77
N ALA A 152 -8.72 -15.01 -12.42
CA ALA A 152 -9.71 -14.14 -11.79
C ALA A 152 -10.65 -14.91 -10.84
N SER A 153 -10.67 -16.25 -10.88
CA SER A 153 -11.55 -17.07 -10.04
C SER A 153 -10.97 -17.35 -8.65
N ARG A 154 -9.74 -16.95 -8.38
CA ARG A 154 -9.07 -17.17 -7.08
C ARG A 154 -8.34 -15.92 -6.57
N GLU A 155 -8.17 -15.87 -5.28
CA GLU A 155 -7.29 -14.91 -4.62
C GLU A 155 -5.81 -15.20 -4.94
N LEU A 156 -4.98 -14.18 -4.90
CA LEU A 156 -3.53 -14.30 -4.96
C LEU A 156 -2.99 -14.92 -3.66
N ASN A 157 -1.87 -15.62 -3.77
CA ASN A 157 -1.12 -16.13 -2.63
C ASN A 157 0.39 -15.89 -2.82
N TRP A 158 1.16 -15.98 -1.74
CA TRP A 158 2.61 -15.73 -1.81
C TRP A 158 3.38 -16.69 -2.73
N GLY A 159 2.80 -17.86 -3.02
CA GLY A 159 3.35 -18.79 -4.01
C GLY A 159 3.32 -18.26 -5.45
N ASP A 160 2.49 -17.25 -5.74
CA ASP A 160 2.42 -16.59 -7.05
C ASP A 160 3.58 -15.61 -7.27
N PHE A 161 4.20 -15.11 -6.20
CA PHE A 161 5.25 -14.08 -6.22
C PHE A 161 6.65 -14.68 -6.19
N GLU A 162 7.63 -13.89 -6.64
CA GLU A 162 9.05 -14.20 -6.43
C GLU A 162 9.35 -14.32 -4.94
N ALA A 163 10.36 -15.13 -4.60
CA ALA A 163 10.77 -15.32 -3.21
C ALA A 163 11.37 -14.04 -2.61
N GLU A 164 12.13 -13.31 -3.43
CA GLU A 164 12.81 -12.08 -3.02
C GLU A 164 12.13 -10.85 -3.67
N PRO A 165 12.17 -9.69 -3.01
CA PRO A 165 11.70 -8.45 -3.59
C PRO A 165 12.57 -8.02 -4.77
N PHE A 166 11.98 -7.40 -5.78
CA PHE A 166 12.75 -6.76 -6.83
C PHE A 166 13.16 -5.32 -6.47
N CYS A 167 12.55 -4.77 -5.43
CA CYS A 167 12.84 -3.47 -4.88
C CYS A 167 12.77 -3.56 -3.36
N ASP A 168 13.84 -3.15 -2.69
CA ASP A 168 13.99 -3.24 -1.24
C ASP A 168 14.81 -2.04 -0.76
N GLU A 169 14.12 -0.91 -0.60
CA GLU A 169 14.72 0.37 -0.33
C GLU A 169 14.46 0.83 1.11
N GLN A 170 15.52 1.23 1.79
CA GLN A 170 15.49 1.66 3.18
C GLN A 170 16.12 3.02 3.35
N ILE A 171 15.63 3.75 4.35
CA ILE A 171 16.23 5.01 4.83
C ILE A 171 16.40 4.97 6.35
N VAL A 172 17.28 5.81 6.87
CA VAL A 172 17.20 6.21 8.27
C VAL A 172 15.84 6.90 8.47
N PRO A 173 15.07 6.57 9.52
CA PRO A 173 13.71 7.08 9.68
C PRO A 173 13.57 8.55 9.34
N GLY A 174 12.80 8.86 8.30
CA GLY A 174 12.54 10.20 7.80
C GLY A 174 13.69 10.91 7.08
N ASP A 175 14.88 10.31 6.96
CA ASP A 175 16.02 10.91 6.27
C ASP A 175 16.19 10.35 4.85
N PHE A 176 15.46 10.92 3.90
CA PHE A 176 15.51 10.56 2.49
C PHE A 176 16.86 10.83 1.82
N SER A 177 17.76 11.61 2.44
CA SER A 177 19.10 11.80 1.91
C SER A 177 20.01 10.57 2.00
N THR A 178 19.62 9.59 2.81
CA THR A 178 20.36 8.35 3.02
C THR A 178 20.16 7.32 1.90
N ASN A 179 19.17 7.52 1.03
CA ASN A 179 18.92 6.64 -0.11
C ASN A 179 18.45 7.42 -1.34
N PRO A 180 19.25 7.47 -2.44
CA PRO A 180 18.90 8.23 -3.64
C PRO A 180 17.71 7.67 -4.42
N ASN A 181 17.29 6.42 -4.15
CA ASN A 181 16.14 5.80 -4.79
C ASN A 181 14.81 6.16 -4.12
N MET A 182 14.86 6.80 -2.94
CA MET A 182 13.67 7.23 -2.21
C MET A 182 13.63 8.75 -2.10
N SER A 183 12.44 9.31 -2.20
CA SER A 183 12.21 10.74 -1.99
C SER A 183 10.82 11.02 -1.45
N ALA A 184 10.64 12.20 -0.85
CA ALA A 184 9.36 12.70 -0.36
C ALA A 184 9.01 14.02 -1.06
N ASP A 185 7.78 14.12 -1.58
CA ASP A 185 7.16 15.38 -1.95
C ASP A 185 6.14 15.76 -0.89
N THR A 186 6.58 16.53 0.09
CA THR A 186 5.73 16.94 1.22
C THR A 186 4.61 17.89 0.81
N SER A 187 4.71 18.53 -0.36
CA SER A 187 3.67 19.43 -0.86
C SER A 187 2.49 18.69 -1.46
N GLN A 188 2.74 17.47 -1.95
CA GLN A 188 1.74 16.58 -2.55
C GLN A 188 1.35 15.44 -1.61
N GLY A 189 2.06 15.24 -0.49
CA GLY A 189 1.86 14.10 0.39
C GLY A 189 2.34 12.78 -0.21
N HIS A 190 3.39 12.81 -1.04
CA HIS A 190 3.86 11.65 -1.77
C HIS A 190 5.19 11.11 -1.24
N LEU A 191 5.29 9.77 -1.18
CA LEU A 191 6.54 9.04 -1.08
C LEU A 191 6.84 8.42 -2.45
N ASN A 192 8.07 8.58 -2.94
CA ASN A 192 8.49 8.01 -4.20
C ASN A 192 9.59 6.99 -3.98
N VAL A 193 9.53 5.88 -4.70
CA VAL A 193 10.62 4.90 -4.79
C VAL A 193 10.89 4.55 -6.24
N THR A 194 12.16 4.58 -6.62
CA THR A 194 12.62 4.21 -7.96
C THR A 194 13.26 2.83 -7.93
N CYS A 195 12.72 1.92 -8.72
CA CYS A 195 13.08 0.51 -8.76
C CYS A 195 13.42 0.04 -10.17
N ASN A 196 14.23 -1.01 -10.27
CA ASN A 196 14.46 -1.69 -11.54
C ASN A 196 13.52 -2.88 -11.67
N VAL A 197 12.42 -2.71 -12.39
CA VAL A 197 11.39 -3.74 -12.59
C VAL A 197 11.91 -4.83 -13.51
N PRO A 198 11.87 -6.12 -13.11
CA PRO A 198 12.36 -7.22 -13.92
C PRO A 198 11.52 -7.41 -15.20
N SER A 199 12.14 -8.00 -16.22
CA SER A 199 11.44 -8.30 -17.49
C SER A 199 10.30 -9.28 -17.27
N ARG A 200 9.14 -8.95 -17.80
CA ARG A 200 7.92 -9.76 -17.77
C ARG A 200 7.18 -9.61 -19.10
N ALA A 201 6.24 -10.50 -19.35
CA ALA A 201 5.33 -10.44 -20.49
C ALA A 201 3.90 -10.81 -20.05
N GLY A 202 2.91 -10.09 -20.57
CA GLY A 202 1.52 -10.31 -20.20
C GLY A 202 1.15 -9.72 -18.85
N ARG A 203 0.11 -10.30 -18.21
CA ARG A 203 -0.43 -9.78 -16.94
C ARG A 203 0.38 -10.27 -15.74
N HIS A 204 0.74 -9.33 -14.88
CA HIS A 204 1.40 -9.56 -13.60
C HIS A 204 0.79 -8.71 -12.50
N VAL A 205 1.11 -9.04 -11.25
CA VAL A 205 0.74 -8.22 -10.09
C VAL A 205 2.00 -7.85 -9.32
N ILE A 206 2.09 -6.59 -8.95
CA ILE A 206 3.12 -6.07 -8.06
C ILE A 206 2.47 -5.84 -6.70
N PHE A 207 3.06 -6.44 -5.66
CA PHE A 207 2.75 -6.13 -4.27
C PHE A 207 3.72 -5.06 -3.79
N ALA A 208 3.21 -4.04 -3.14
CA ALA A 208 3.99 -2.95 -2.57
C ALA A 208 3.68 -2.78 -1.10
N GLU A 209 4.72 -2.55 -0.29
CA GLU A 209 4.65 -2.29 1.13
C GLU A 209 5.36 -0.99 1.48
N TRP A 210 4.73 -0.17 2.32
CA TRP A 210 5.33 0.96 3.02
C TRP A 210 5.40 0.65 4.51
N GLY A 211 6.61 0.66 5.08
CA GLY A 211 6.88 0.26 6.45
C GLY A 211 7.34 1.40 7.35
N ARG A 212 6.84 1.36 8.61
CA ARG A 212 7.16 2.22 9.76
C ARG A 212 7.55 1.34 10.95
N ASN A 213 8.74 0.72 10.85
CA ASN A 213 9.13 -0.42 11.69
C ASN A 213 9.39 -0.10 13.17
N GLU A 214 9.80 1.14 13.50
CA GLU A 214 10.26 1.47 14.86
C GLU A 214 9.24 2.24 15.68
N HIS A 215 8.30 2.96 15.04
CA HIS A 215 7.38 3.84 15.75
C HIS A 215 6.04 3.21 16.08
N THR A 216 5.36 2.67 15.07
CA THR A 216 4.01 2.12 15.22
C THR A 216 3.91 0.70 14.73
N TYR A 217 4.95 0.20 14.06
CA TYR A 217 4.96 -1.09 13.37
C TYR A 217 3.90 -1.23 12.28
N GLU A 218 3.38 -0.08 11.81
CA GLU A 218 2.39 -0.06 10.73
C GLU A 218 3.05 -0.37 9.40
N ARG A 219 2.38 -1.22 8.63
CA ARG A 219 2.73 -1.57 7.26
C ARG A 219 1.51 -1.43 6.40
N PHE A 220 1.62 -0.62 5.36
CA PHE A 220 0.57 -0.37 4.40
C PHE A 220 0.84 -1.15 3.13
N PHE A 221 -0.22 -1.69 2.53
CA PHE A 221 -0.12 -2.61 1.39
C PHE A 221 -0.94 -2.14 0.22
N SER A 222 -0.41 -2.39 -0.99
CA SER A 222 -1.13 -2.19 -2.23
C SER A 222 -0.78 -3.28 -3.23
N CYS A 223 -1.76 -3.73 -4.00
CA CYS A 223 -1.53 -4.52 -5.21
C CYS A 223 -1.78 -3.68 -6.45
N ILE A 224 -0.89 -3.85 -7.43
CA ILE A 224 -0.89 -3.13 -8.69
C ILE A 224 -0.97 -4.16 -9.80
N ASP A 225 -2.10 -4.24 -10.48
CA ASP A 225 -2.28 -5.13 -11.63
C ASP A 225 -1.74 -4.46 -12.89
N VAL A 226 -0.75 -5.07 -13.52
CA VAL A 226 -0.04 -4.51 -14.67
C VAL A 226 -0.04 -5.46 -15.86
N THR A 227 0.05 -4.88 -17.07
CA THR A 227 0.22 -5.65 -18.30
C THR A 227 1.48 -5.18 -19.00
N PHE A 228 2.47 -6.07 -19.07
CA PHE A 228 3.69 -5.84 -19.85
C PHE A 228 3.40 -6.10 -21.33
N GLY A 229 3.76 -5.14 -22.18
CA GLY A 229 3.77 -5.36 -23.63
C GLY A 229 4.70 -6.52 -23.96
N GLY A 230 4.27 -7.48 -24.79
CA GLY A 230 5.20 -8.41 -25.38
C GLY A 230 6.23 -7.59 -26.20
N ASP A 231 7.49 -7.94 -26.09
CA ASP A 231 8.55 -7.34 -26.91
C ASP A 231 8.11 -7.35 -28.37
N ASN A 232 7.70 -6.19 -28.88
CA ASN A 232 7.56 -5.98 -30.31
C ASN A 232 8.99 -5.98 -30.90
N SER A 233 9.57 -7.18 -31.01
CA SER A 233 10.67 -7.38 -31.95
C SER A 233 10.09 -7.12 -33.35
N SER A 234 10.13 -5.86 -33.75
CA SER A 234 9.89 -5.46 -35.14
C SER A 234 10.94 -6.18 -35.99
N SER A 235 10.53 -7.34 -36.51
CA SER A 235 11.24 -7.95 -37.64
C SER A 235 11.12 -6.98 -38.82
N SER A 236 12.12 -6.14 -38.99
CA SER A 236 12.33 -5.43 -40.25
C SER A 236 12.60 -6.48 -41.31
N SER A 237 11.55 -6.89 -42.01
CA SER A 237 11.69 -7.62 -43.26
C SER A 237 12.24 -6.65 -44.32
N SER A 238 13.55 -6.66 -44.50
CA SER A 238 14.19 -6.12 -45.70
C SER A 238 13.82 -7.00 -46.89
N SER A 239 12.86 -6.52 -47.68
CA SER A 239 12.63 -7.05 -49.05
C SER A 239 13.72 -6.55 -49.95
N SER A 240 14.49 -7.47 -50.48
CA SER A 240 15.37 -7.29 -51.64
C SER A 240 14.58 -7.36 -52.93
#